data_6db9a4f8a8d042f07a5bdd17a159ef2d
#
_entry.id   6db9a4f8a8d042f07a5bdd17a159ef2d
#
_cell.length_a   1.000
_cell.length_b   1.000
_cell.length_c   1.000
_cell.angle_alpha   90.00
_cell.angle_beta   90.00
_cell.angle_gamma   90.00
#
_symmetry.space_group_name_H-M   'P 1'
#
loop_
_entity.id
_entity.type
_entity.pdbx_description
1 polymer ?
#
loop_
_entity_poly.entity_id
_entity_poly.type
_entity_poly.pdbx_seq_one_letter_code
_entity_poly.pdbx_strand_id
1 'polypeptide(L)' 'MKPGDLVILSPRKTRRGIGYEDKVGIVVKVARNNVVTVNFAGTSVHLGIEDVQVISEGR' A
#
# COMPACT_ATOMS: atom_id res chain seq x y z
N MET A 1 2.79 -4.47 9.56
CA MET A 1 3.17 -3.60 8.43
C MET A 1 4.01 -2.46 8.97
N LYS A 2 5.07 -2.13 8.29
CA LYS A 2 5.99 -1.10 8.73
C LYS A 2 6.60 -0.41 7.50
N PRO A 3 7.18 0.78 7.67
CA PRO A 3 7.83 1.46 6.56
C PRO A 3 8.93 0.57 5.96
N GLY A 4 8.99 0.58 4.63
CA GLY A 4 9.94 -0.24 3.89
C GLY A 4 9.35 -1.54 3.37
N ASP A 5 8.19 -1.94 3.85
CA ASP A 5 7.55 -3.13 3.34
C ASP A 5 7.04 -2.90 1.91
N LEU A 6 7.12 -3.94 1.09
CA LEU A 6 6.55 -3.89 -0.24
C LEU A 6 5.13 -4.42 -0.18
N VAL A 7 4.23 -3.69 -0.81
CA VAL A 7 2.81 -4.01 -0.76
C VAL A 7 2.19 -3.88 -2.14
N ILE A 8 1.08 -4.56 -2.31
CA ILE A 8 0.22 -4.38 -3.48
C ILE A 8 -1.18 -4.08 -2.97
N LEU A 9 -2.02 -3.55 -3.82
CA LEU A 9 -3.42 -3.40 -3.48
C LEU A 9 -4.06 -4.77 -3.38
N SER A 10 -4.87 -4.93 -2.34
CA SER A 10 -5.54 -6.20 -2.14
C SER A 10 -6.54 -6.43 -3.26
N PRO A 11 -6.46 -7.56 -3.96
CA PRO A 11 -7.38 -7.83 -5.07
C PRO A 11 -8.84 -7.83 -4.64
N ARG A 12 -9.11 -8.19 -3.39
CA ARG A 12 -10.48 -8.27 -2.90
C ARG A 12 -11.08 -6.90 -2.63
N LYS A 13 -10.23 -5.95 -2.29
CA LYS A 13 -10.68 -4.64 -1.85
C LYS A 13 -10.36 -3.55 -2.85
N THR A 14 -9.64 -3.88 -3.89
CA THR A 14 -9.24 -2.90 -4.89
C THR A 14 -10.46 -2.38 -5.61
N ARG A 15 -10.59 -1.07 -5.64
CA ARG A 15 -11.65 -0.44 -6.42
C ARG A 15 -11.16 -0.20 -7.83
N ARG A 16 -12.08 -0.34 -8.75
CA ARG A 16 -11.76 -0.07 -10.15
C ARG A 16 -11.43 1.41 -10.33
N GLY A 17 -10.49 1.67 -11.18
CA GLY A 17 -10.16 3.04 -11.53
C GLY A 17 -9.11 3.70 -10.66
N ILE A 18 -8.60 3.00 -9.65
CA ILE A 18 -7.51 3.54 -8.86
C ILE A 18 -6.23 3.63 -9.68
N GLY A 19 -6.00 2.64 -10.54
CA GLY A 19 -4.84 2.67 -11.41
C GLY A 19 -3.59 2.05 -10.82
N TYR A 20 -3.70 1.46 -9.65
CA TYR A 20 -2.53 0.88 -8.97
C TYR A 20 -2.67 -0.62 -8.73
N GLU A 21 -3.65 -1.24 -9.35
CA GLU A 21 -3.98 -2.64 -9.07
C GLU A 21 -2.82 -3.59 -9.35
N ASP A 22 -2.03 -3.27 -10.36
CA ASP A 22 -0.93 -4.13 -10.76
C ASP A 22 0.43 -3.58 -10.33
N LYS A 23 0.44 -2.61 -9.44
CA LYS A 23 1.68 -1.95 -9.07
C LYS A 23 2.09 -2.33 -7.67
N VAL A 24 3.39 -2.42 -7.48
CA VAL A 24 3.99 -2.65 -6.19
C VAL A 24 4.35 -1.29 -5.60
N GLY A 25 3.96 -1.09 -4.36
CA GLY A 25 4.30 0.13 -3.65
C GLY A 25 5.18 -0.17 -2.45
N ILE A 26 5.76 0.88 -1.91
CA ILE A 26 6.56 0.79 -0.70
C ILE A 26 5.87 1.59 0.40
N VAL A 27 5.72 0.97 1.56
CA VAL A 27 5.13 1.65 2.70
C VAL A 27 6.10 2.75 3.15
N VAL A 28 5.62 3.97 3.19
CA VAL A 28 6.40 5.11 3.61
C VAL A 28 6.14 5.42 5.07
N LYS A 29 4.89 5.30 5.49
CA LYS A 29 4.50 5.66 6.83
C LYS A 29 3.26 4.88 7.22
N VAL A 30 3.19 4.49 8.47
CA VAL A 30 2.00 3.87 9.04
C VAL A 30 1.41 4.86 10.01
N ALA A 31 0.21 5.32 9.72
CA ALA A 31 -0.48 6.27 10.56
C ALA A 31 -1.43 5.52 11.50
N ARG A 32 -1.99 6.27 12.44
CA ARG A 32 -3.02 5.72 13.31
C ARG A 32 -4.28 5.49 12.51
N ASN A 33 -5.22 4.78 13.08
CA ASN A 33 -6.51 4.51 12.46
C ASN A 33 -6.41 3.59 11.25
N ASN A 34 -5.37 2.74 11.23
CA ASN A 34 -5.22 1.73 10.19
C ASN A 34 -5.06 2.33 8.80
N VAL A 35 -4.39 3.47 8.73
CA VAL A 35 -4.09 4.12 7.44
C VAL A 35 -2.61 4.04 7.21
N VAL A 36 -2.23 3.68 6.00
CA VAL A 36 -0.83 3.64 5.60
C VAL A 36 -0.62 4.52 4.40
N THR A 37 0.56 5.12 4.33
CA THR A 37 0.98 5.89 3.16
C THR A 37 1.91 5.01 2.35
N VAL A 38 1.57 4.79 1.11
CA VAL A 38 2.32 3.92 0.21
C VAL A 38 2.76 4.73 -0.99
N ASN A 39 4.00 4.55 -1.39
CA ASN A 39 4.54 5.22 -2.57
C ASN A 39 4.50 4.25 -3.74
N PHE A 40 3.77 4.63 -4.78
CA PHE A 40 3.70 3.88 -6.02
C PHE A 40 4.37 4.71 -7.10
N ALA A 41 5.57 4.32 -7.49
CA ALA A 41 6.30 4.95 -8.59
C ALA A 41 6.41 6.48 -8.42
N GLY A 42 6.73 6.91 -7.22
CA GLY A 42 6.90 8.34 -6.95
C GLY A 42 5.66 9.08 -6.50
N THR A 43 4.52 8.40 -6.47
CA THR A 43 3.28 9.01 -6.02
C THR A 43 2.88 8.40 -4.69
N SER A 44 2.65 9.24 -3.69
CA SER A 44 2.23 8.77 -2.37
C SER A 44 0.72 8.73 -2.30
N VAL A 45 0.21 7.62 -1.80
CA VAL A 45 -1.23 7.39 -1.69
C VAL A 45 -1.54 6.93 -0.28
N HIS A 46 -2.61 7.45 0.28
CA HIS A 46 -3.08 7.04 1.61
C HIS A 46 -4.14 5.97 1.43
N LEU A 47 -3.91 4.82 2.05
CA LEU A 47 -4.80 3.67 1.91
C LEU A 47 -5.09 3.07 3.26
N GLY A 48 -6.25 2.43 3.37
CA GLY A 48 -6.53 1.64 4.55
C GLY A 48 -5.63 0.42 4.60
N ILE A 49 -5.28 0.00 5.79
CA ILE A 49 -4.41 -1.15 5.97
C ILE A 49 -5.04 -2.41 5.38
N GLU A 50 -6.37 -2.46 5.30
CA GLU A 50 -7.07 -3.58 4.71
C GLU A 50 -7.04 -3.58 3.20
N ASP A 51 -6.70 -2.43 2.62
CA ASP A 51 -6.69 -2.31 1.16
C ASP A 51 -5.37 -2.69 0.54
N VAL A 52 -4.39 -3.02 1.36
CA VAL A 52 -3.06 -3.39 0.87
C VAL A 52 -2.67 -4.74 1.44
N GLN A 53 -1.81 -5.41 0.71
CA GLN A 53 -1.29 -6.70 1.11
C GLN A 53 0.23 -6.65 1.05
N VAL A 54 0.88 -7.03 2.15
CA VAL A 54 2.33 -7.08 2.20
C VAL A 54 2.80 -8.29 1.41
N ILE A 55 3.68 -8.07 0.46
CA ILE A 55 4.25 -9.14 -0.35
C ILE A 55 5.70 -9.41 0.01
N SER A 56 6.37 -8.44 0.63
CA SER A 56 7.74 -8.63 1.07
C SER A 56 8.01 -7.66 2.21
N GLU A 57 8.52 -8.17 3.29
CA GLU A 57 8.87 -7.32 4.42
C GLU A 57 10.27 -6.74 4.18
N GLY A 58 10.35 -5.43 4.28
CA GLY A 58 11.62 -4.75 4.18
C GLY A 58 12.48 -5.01 5.40
N ARG A 59 13.76 -4.78 5.24
CA ARG A 59 14.72 -4.97 6.32
C ARG A 59 15.44 -3.72 6.67
#